data_11ec74d2650da75aa0bb0de5e285c1ea
#
_entry.id   11ec74d2650da75aa0bb0de5e285c1ea
#
_cell.length_a   1.000
_cell.length_b   1.000
_cell.length_c   1.000
_cell.angle_alpha   90.00
_cell.angle_beta   90.00
_cell.angle_gamma   90.00
#
_symmetry.space_group_name_H-M   'P 1'
#
loop_
_entity.id
_entity.type
_entity.pdbx_description
1 polymer ?
#
loop_
_entity_poly.entity_id
_entity_poly.type
_entity_poly.pdbx_seq_one_letter_code
_entity_poly.pdbx_strand_id
1 'polypeptide(L)'
;MLEGREDFDPYIATGFNFGPHVQSNRSVEELVLEINKHVKLDWDKSVEVAKVHEASRLSLSIDKAFHLLRWSPVWDFEKTVEETVNWYQVVKNRGSVLGVTQSQIEDYCHDAAIVSNRWAIGQGLIS
;
A
#
# COMPACT_ATOMS: atom_id res chain seq x y z
N MET A 1 1.38 -28.84 28.79
CA MET A 1 1.24 -27.55 29.49
C MET A 1 1.49 -26.43 28.51
N LEU A 2 0.46 -25.71 28.12
CA LEU A 2 0.58 -24.54 27.27
C LEU A 2 0.68 -23.32 28.18
N GLU A 3 1.80 -23.15 28.83
CA GLU A 3 2.19 -21.90 29.45
C GLU A 3 2.70 -20.97 28.34
N GLY A 4 2.00 -19.87 28.09
CA GLY A 4 2.41 -18.85 27.15
C GLY A 4 1.40 -18.54 26.04
N ARG A 5 0.10 -18.70 26.27
CA ARG A 5 -0.86 -17.87 25.57
C ARG A 5 -0.75 -16.48 26.21
N GLU A 6 0.12 -15.65 25.64
CA GLU A 6 -0.09 -14.20 25.73
C GLU A 6 -1.56 -13.96 25.42
N ASP A 7 -2.22 -13.20 26.26
CA ASP A 7 -3.63 -12.86 26.07
C ASP A 7 -3.81 -12.21 24.71
N PHE A 8 -4.17 -13.06 23.74
CA PHE A 8 -4.37 -12.64 22.36
C PHE A 8 -5.61 -11.74 22.37
N ASP A 9 -5.39 -10.44 22.21
CA ASP A 9 -6.49 -9.48 22.15
C ASP A 9 -7.44 -9.90 21.01
N PRO A 10 -8.70 -10.28 21.33
CA PRO A 10 -9.64 -10.75 20.31
C PRO A 10 -9.92 -9.68 19.24
N TYR A 11 -9.66 -8.40 19.49
CA TYR A 11 -9.78 -7.33 18.53
C TYR A 11 -8.67 -7.36 17.45
N ILE A 12 -7.51 -7.97 17.74
CA ILE A 12 -6.43 -8.17 16.77
C ILE A 12 -6.73 -9.35 15.83
N ALA A 13 -7.55 -10.30 16.26
CA ALA A 13 -7.96 -11.46 15.43
C ALA A 13 -9.06 -11.15 14.40
N THR A 14 -9.30 -9.89 14.08
CA THR A 14 -10.34 -9.45 13.13
C THR A 14 -9.72 -8.78 11.91
N GLY A 15 -10.52 -8.52 10.87
CA GLY A 15 -10.05 -7.85 9.67
C GLY A 15 -9.56 -6.43 9.92
N PHE A 16 -8.53 -6.02 9.20
CA PHE A 16 -7.99 -4.68 9.16
C PHE A 16 -8.05 -4.13 7.75
N ASN A 17 -8.30 -2.83 7.63
CA ASN A 17 -8.12 -2.11 6.39
C ASN A 17 -6.76 -1.42 6.38
N PHE A 18 -6.04 -1.57 5.29
CA PHE A 18 -4.81 -0.84 5.00
C PHE A 18 -5.05 -0.02 3.75
N GLY A 19 -4.72 1.25 3.79
CA GLY A 19 -4.98 2.15 2.68
C GLY A 19 -4.23 3.47 2.84
N PRO A 20 -4.35 4.35 1.85
CA PRO A 20 -3.73 5.66 1.91
C PRO A 20 -4.40 6.56 2.94
N HIS A 21 -3.72 7.63 3.32
CA HIS A 21 -4.37 8.74 4.03
C HIS A 21 -5.50 9.33 3.17
N VAL A 22 -6.55 9.83 3.82
CA VAL A 22 -7.72 10.45 3.13
C VAL A 22 -7.28 11.56 2.16
N GLN A 23 -6.23 12.30 2.51
CA GLN A 23 -5.67 13.36 1.66
C GLN A 23 -5.01 12.85 0.38
N SER A 24 -4.63 11.59 0.32
CA SER A 24 -4.04 10.93 -0.85
C SER A 24 -5.08 10.28 -1.77
N ASN A 25 -6.35 10.54 -1.53
CA ASN A 25 -7.43 10.01 -2.36
C ASN A 25 -7.39 10.67 -3.76
N ARG A 26 -7.26 9.86 -4.79
CA ARG A 26 -7.17 10.28 -6.19
C ARG A 26 -8.31 9.70 -7.01
N SER A 27 -8.63 10.36 -8.10
CA SER A 27 -9.57 9.83 -9.09
C SER A 27 -8.92 8.72 -9.93
N VAL A 28 -9.72 7.92 -10.62
CA VAL A 28 -9.22 6.91 -11.57
C VAL A 28 -8.42 7.58 -12.69
N GLU A 29 -8.84 8.76 -13.14
CA GLU A 29 -8.10 9.52 -14.16
C GLU A 29 -6.70 9.89 -13.66
N GLU A 30 -6.57 10.43 -12.45
CA GLU A 30 -5.28 10.75 -11.84
C GLU A 30 -4.39 9.51 -11.71
N LEU A 31 -4.97 8.37 -11.34
CA LEU A 31 -4.25 7.09 -11.25
C LEU A 31 -3.72 6.65 -12.63
N VAL A 32 -4.54 6.71 -13.67
CA VAL A 32 -4.12 6.33 -15.02
C VAL A 32 -3.04 7.28 -15.56
N LEU A 33 -3.16 8.58 -15.29
CA LEU A 33 -2.14 9.55 -15.66
C LEU A 33 -0.81 9.28 -14.95
N GLU A 34 -0.85 8.92 -13.68
CA GLU A 34 0.37 8.57 -12.94
C GLU A 34 1.02 7.28 -13.48
N ILE A 35 0.23 6.22 -13.70
CA ILE A 35 0.72 4.98 -14.30
C ILE A 35 1.37 5.24 -15.67
N ASN A 36 0.80 6.14 -16.47
CA ASN A 36 1.29 6.46 -17.80
C ASN A 36 2.66 7.17 -17.82
N LYS A 37 3.12 7.72 -16.70
CA LYS A 37 4.48 8.24 -16.55
C LYS A 37 5.53 7.12 -16.53
N HIS A 38 5.16 5.95 -16.03
CA HIS A 38 6.06 4.81 -15.82
C HIS A 38 5.96 3.76 -16.92
N VAL A 39 4.77 3.59 -17.52
CA VAL A 39 4.51 2.64 -18.60
C VAL A 39 3.54 3.24 -19.60
N LYS A 40 3.88 3.11 -20.89
CA LYS A 40 3.02 3.62 -21.97
C LYS A 40 1.73 2.82 -22.01
N LEU A 41 0.62 3.44 -21.65
CA LEU A 41 -0.71 2.87 -21.74
C LEU A 41 -1.38 3.43 -23.02
N ASP A 42 -1.92 2.55 -23.88
CA ASP A 42 -2.88 2.93 -24.90
C ASP A 42 -4.26 3.12 -24.24
N TRP A 43 -4.43 4.26 -23.59
CA TRP A 43 -5.71 4.63 -23.02
C TRP A 43 -6.42 5.62 -23.92
N ASP A 44 -7.53 5.18 -24.51
CA ASP A 44 -8.38 6.03 -25.31
C ASP A 44 -9.36 6.80 -24.40
N LYS A 45 -9.16 8.11 -24.32
CA LYS A 45 -10.09 9.02 -23.60
C LYS A 45 -11.50 9.06 -24.22
N SER A 46 -11.69 8.50 -25.44
CA SER A 46 -12.97 8.48 -26.16
C SER A 46 -13.93 7.41 -25.65
N VAL A 47 -13.47 6.43 -24.89
CA VAL A 47 -14.36 5.66 -24.07
C VAL A 47 -14.86 6.62 -22.99
N GLU A 48 -15.99 7.30 -23.26
CA GLU A 48 -16.83 7.79 -22.20
C GLU A 48 -16.99 6.59 -21.24
N VAL A 49 -16.14 6.58 -20.20
CA VAL A 49 -16.51 5.89 -19.00
C VAL A 49 -17.88 6.47 -18.72
N ALA A 50 -18.90 5.74 -19.19
CA ALA A 50 -20.28 6.09 -18.92
C ALA A 50 -20.20 6.54 -17.47
N LYS A 51 -20.76 7.70 -17.16
CA LYS A 51 -20.85 8.24 -15.82
C LYS A 51 -21.51 7.18 -14.94
N VAL A 52 -20.81 6.07 -14.79
CA VAL A 52 -20.98 5.20 -13.65
C VAL A 52 -20.72 6.19 -12.54
N HIS A 53 -21.77 6.51 -11.83
CA HIS A 53 -21.66 7.07 -10.51
C HIS A 53 -20.69 6.15 -9.77
N GLU A 54 -19.42 6.33 -10.03
CA GLU A 54 -18.37 5.81 -9.17
C GLU A 54 -18.73 6.42 -7.82
N ALA A 55 -19.16 5.52 -6.94
CA ALA A 55 -19.48 5.90 -5.58
C ALA A 55 -18.31 6.76 -5.13
N SER A 56 -18.59 8.04 -5.04
CA SER A 56 -17.65 9.10 -4.82
C SER A 56 -16.68 8.67 -3.73
N ARG A 57 -15.45 8.31 -4.11
CA ARG A 57 -14.31 8.08 -3.22
C ARG A 57 -14.60 7.05 -2.12
N LEU A 58 -14.50 5.77 -2.44
CA LEU A 58 -14.38 4.71 -1.43
C LEU A 58 -13.04 4.90 -0.70
N SER A 59 -13.06 5.68 0.37
CA SER A 59 -11.91 5.74 1.26
C SER A 59 -12.08 4.69 2.34
N LEU A 60 -11.10 3.78 2.44
CA LEU A 60 -11.03 2.82 3.53
C LEU A 60 -10.60 3.56 4.81
N SER A 61 -11.35 3.37 5.91
CA SER A 61 -10.86 3.83 7.21
C SER A 61 -9.73 2.93 7.68
N ILE A 62 -8.59 3.53 7.95
CA ILE A 62 -7.40 2.87 8.50
C ILE A 62 -7.25 3.05 10.02
N ASP A 63 -8.24 3.64 10.67
CA ASP A 63 -8.18 4.00 12.09
C ASP A 63 -7.88 2.81 12.98
N LYS A 64 -8.47 1.66 12.70
CA LYS A 64 -8.22 0.43 13.45
C LYS A 64 -6.77 -0.03 13.35
N ALA A 65 -6.19 -0.01 12.15
CA ALA A 65 -4.78 -0.34 11.94
C ALA A 65 -3.86 0.65 12.67
N PHE A 66 -4.20 1.93 12.61
CA PHE A 66 -3.45 2.97 13.33
C PHE A 66 -3.49 2.78 14.84
N HIS A 67 -4.67 2.58 15.42
CA HIS A 67 -4.82 2.51 16.89
C HIS A 67 -4.31 1.19 17.48
N LEU A 68 -4.57 0.05 16.84
CA LEU A 68 -4.21 -1.26 17.39
C LEU A 68 -2.81 -1.72 16.96
N LEU A 69 -2.42 -1.47 15.70
CA LEU A 69 -1.14 -1.91 15.16
C LEU A 69 -0.09 -0.79 15.13
N ARG A 70 -0.47 0.44 15.43
CA ARG A 70 0.37 1.63 15.26
C ARG A 70 0.89 1.78 13.83
N TRP A 71 0.12 1.29 12.88
CA TRP A 71 0.45 1.35 11.47
C TRP A 71 -0.14 2.60 10.81
N SER A 72 0.65 3.25 9.99
CA SER A 72 0.21 4.30 9.08
C SER A 72 0.92 4.12 7.72
N PRO A 73 0.30 4.55 6.60
CA PRO A 73 0.94 4.49 5.31
C PRO A 73 2.18 5.38 5.28
N VAL A 74 3.23 4.90 4.63
CA VAL A 74 4.54 5.56 4.55
C VAL A 74 4.73 6.19 3.18
N TRP A 75 4.40 5.45 2.12
CA TRP A 75 4.53 5.91 0.76
C TRP A 75 3.33 6.77 0.36
N ASP A 76 3.63 7.84 -0.36
CA ASP A 76 2.62 8.68 -0.99
C ASP A 76 2.01 8.00 -2.23
N PHE A 77 1.12 8.70 -2.91
CA PHE A 77 0.44 8.17 -4.08
C PHE A 77 1.41 7.86 -5.21
N GLU A 78 2.30 8.78 -5.51
CA GLU A 78 3.26 8.68 -6.61
C GLU A 78 4.22 7.50 -6.39
N LYS A 79 4.79 7.38 -5.21
CA LYS A 79 5.68 6.26 -4.85
C LYS A 79 4.95 4.92 -4.87
N THR A 80 3.73 4.88 -4.38
CA THR A 80 2.91 3.65 -4.38
C THR A 80 2.63 3.19 -5.81
N VAL A 81 2.30 4.10 -6.72
CA VAL A 81 2.06 3.78 -8.13
C VAL A 81 3.34 3.31 -8.80
N GLU A 82 4.46 4.00 -8.60
CA GLU A 82 5.77 3.63 -9.13
C GLU A 82 6.13 2.18 -8.76
N GLU A 83 6.07 1.86 -7.48
CA GLU A 83 6.42 0.52 -6.97
C GLU A 83 5.45 -0.56 -7.48
N THR A 84 4.17 -0.24 -7.58
CA THR A 84 3.17 -1.15 -8.13
C THR A 84 3.45 -1.44 -9.60
N VAL A 85 3.70 -0.42 -10.40
CA VAL A 85 4.02 -0.57 -11.84
C VAL A 85 5.31 -1.35 -12.03
N ASN A 86 6.34 -1.05 -11.23
CA ASN A 86 7.61 -1.77 -11.27
C ASN A 86 7.42 -3.28 -11.02
N TRP A 87 6.63 -3.64 -10.01
CA TRP A 87 6.31 -5.04 -9.73
C TRP A 87 5.66 -5.74 -10.93
N TYR A 88 4.64 -5.11 -11.53
CA TYR A 88 3.98 -5.65 -12.71
C TYR A 88 4.90 -5.76 -13.93
N GLN A 89 5.82 -4.81 -14.12
CA GLN A 89 6.81 -4.87 -15.20
C GLN A 89 7.78 -6.04 -15.01
N VAL A 90 8.25 -6.29 -13.78
CA VAL A 90 9.11 -7.44 -13.47
C VAL A 90 8.37 -8.75 -13.77
N VAL A 91 7.11 -8.87 -13.36
CA VAL A 91 6.27 -10.05 -13.66
C VAL A 91 6.12 -10.25 -15.17
N LYS A 92 5.76 -9.19 -15.90
CA LYS A 92 5.58 -9.24 -17.36
C LYS A 92 6.85 -9.66 -18.08
N ASN A 93 8.00 -9.21 -17.62
CA ASN A 93 9.31 -9.52 -18.20
C ASN A 93 9.90 -10.85 -17.67
N ARG A 94 9.12 -11.66 -16.97
CA ARG A 94 9.53 -12.94 -16.38
C ARG A 94 10.75 -12.83 -15.44
N GLY A 95 10.87 -11.69 -14.77
CA GLY A 95 11.88 -11.49 -13.73
C GLY A 95 11.54 -12.22 -12.44
N SER A 96 12.41 -12.07 -11.44
CA SER A 96 12.20 -12.67 -10.12
C SER A 96 11.11 -11.96 -9.34
N VAL A 97 9.91 -12.52 -9.32
CA VAL A 97 8.77 -11.98 -8.55
C VAL A 97 9.10 -11.97 -7.06
N LEU A 98 9.72 -13.04 -6.56
CA LEU A 98 10.16 -13.11 -5.17
C LEU A 98 11.18 -12.01 -4.85
N GLY A 99 12.16 -11.81 -5.73
CA GLY A 99 13.20 -10.80 -5.55
C GLY A 99 12.64 -9.39 -5.47
N VAL A 100 11.78 -9.00 -6.43
CA VAL A 100 11.17 -7.66 -6.41
C VAL A 100 10.27 -7.46 -5.19
N THR A 101 9.52 -8.49 -4.79
CA THR A 101 8.64 -8.41 -3.62
C THR A 101 9.46 -8.24 -2.33
N GLN A 102 10.52 -9.01 -2.16
CA GLN A 102 11.40 -8.88 -1.00
C GLN A 102 12.05 -7.50 -0.93
N SER A 103 12.59 -7.02 -2.05
CA SER A 103 13.21 -5.69 -2.12
C SER A 103 12.21 -4.60 -1.73
N GLN A 104 10.99 -4.64 -2.27
CA GLN A 104 9.96 -3.65 -1.94
C GLN A 104 9.53 -3.71 -0.47
N ILE A 105 9.48 -4.88 0.15
CA ILE A 105 9.22 -5.02 1.58
C ILE A 105 10.35 -4.38 2.40
N GLU A 106 11.60 -4.65 2.04
CA GLU A 106 12.77 -4.07 2.71
C GLU A 106 12.79 -2.56 2.59
N ASP A 107 12.56 -2.02 1.40
CA ASP A 107 12.49 -0.58 1.14
C ASP A 107 11.37 0.08 1.94
N TYR A 108 10.18 -0.53 1.95
CA TYR A 108 9.05 -0.04 2.74
C TYR A 108 9.34 -0.03 4.25
N CYS A 109 9.96 -1.09 4.76
CA CYS A 109 10.35 -1.17 6.17
C CYS A 109 11.40 -0.11 6.53
N HIS A 110 12.37 0.10 5.64
CA HIS A 110 13.39 1.13 5.81
C HIS A 110 12.75 2.53 5.87
N ASP A 111 11.90 2.86 4.92
CA ASP A 111 11.21 4.15 4.87
C ASP A 111 10.28 4.34 6.07
N ALA A 112 9.60 3.29 6.50
CA ALA A 112 8.76 3.30 7.70
C ALA A 112 9.56 3.59 8.97
N ALA A 113 10.77 3.08 9.06
CA ALA A 113 11.67 3.34 10.17
C ALA A 113 12.13 4.81 10.19
N ILE A 114 12.44 5.40 9.04
CA ILE A 114 12.84 6.81 8.91
C ILE A 114 11.74 7.74 9.44
N VAL A 115 10.47 7.46 9.12
CA VAL A 115 9.33 8.27 9.61
C VAL A 115 8.87 7.88 11.02
N SER A 116 9.68 7.11 11.75
CA SER A 116 9.42 6.71 13.13
C SER A 116 8.13 5.90 13.31
N ASN A 117 7.77 5.09 12.33
CA ASN A 117 6.68 4.14 12.50
C ASN A 117 7.08 3.09 13.54
N ARG A 118 6.36 3.07 14.67
CA ARG A 118 6.74 2.26 15.84
C ARG A 118 6.83 0.76 15.55
N TRP A 119 6.01 0.24 14.64
CA TRP A 119 6.06 -1.16 14.27
C TRP A 119 7.39 -1.53 13.58
N ALA A 120 7.95 -0.64 12.77
CA ALA A 120 9.21 -0.87 12.08
C ALA A 120 10.41 -0.77 13.03
N ILE A 121 10.36 0.12 14.01
CA ILE A 121 11.41 0.31 15.02
C ILE A 121 11.50 -0.92 15.93
N GLY A 122 10.35 -1.51 16.32
CA GLY A 122 10.27 -2.68 17.18
C GLY A 122 10.83 -3.97 16.57
N GLN A 123 11.09 -4.00 15.26
CA GLN A 123 11.64 -5.16 14.56
C GLN A 123 13.19 -5.19 14.48
N GLY A 124 13.86 -4.26 15.15
CA GLY A 124 15.34 -4.18 15.09
C GLY A 124 15.91 -3.81 13.72
N LEU A 125 15.08 -3.22 12.86
CA LEU A 125 15.45 -2.78 11.51
C LEU A 125 16.29 -1.50 11.50
N ILE A 126 16.48 -0.88 12.68
CA ILE A 126 17.44 0.20 12.89
C ILE A 126 18.36 -0.21 14.03
N SER A 127 19.58 -0.38 13.73
CA SER A 127 20.65 -0.39 14.73
C SER A 127 21.05 1.04 15.07
#